data_51b05466ea6a93906e587138badbe530
#
_entry.id   51b05466ea6a93906e587138badbe530
#
_cell.length_a   1.000
_cell.length_b   1.000
_cell.length_c   1.000
_cell.angle_alpha   90.00
_cell.angle_beta   90.00
_cell.angle_gamma   90.00
#
_symmetry.space_group_name_H-M   'P 1'
#
loop_
_entity.id
_entity.type
_entity.pdbx_description
1 polymer ?
#
loop_
_entity_poly.entity_id
_entity_poly.type
_entity_poly.pdbx_seq_one_letter_code
_entity_poly.pdbx_strand_id
1 'polypeptide(L)'
;MSNSSYSKTRIMVECAIMIALGTVLAQIKVFEMPNGGSITLLSSVPFIMISLRHGTRWGVLAGFVNSLLQMALGGLWPTPAGTAFAMLLEILLDYVLAFTCLGLAAFFAGKPGNRNAFKVAFGTFFVCFLRFCCSFLSGVIVWGSIAEDGIGAVTYSLSYNASYMVPETLLTVAGIVALYNAAPRLFEK
;
A
#
# COMPACT_ATOMS: atom_id res chain seq x y z
N MET A 1 -26.90 -29.77 1.98
CA MET A 1 -25.79 -28.95 2.53
C MET A 1 -25.25 -28.07 1.40
N SER A 2 -25.78 -26.89 1.21
CA SER A 2 -25.32 -25.99 0.15
C SER A 2 -24.11 -25.24 0.71
N ASN A 3 -22.92 -25.66 0.35
CA ASN A 3 -21.74 -24.80 0.43
C ASN A 3 -22.02 -23.58 -0.44
N SER A 4 -22.46 -22.52 0.18
CA SER A 4 -22.55 -21.21 -0.46
C SER A 4 -21.12 -20.78 -0.78
N SER A 5 -20.63 -21.28 -1.88
CA SER A 5 -19.51 -20.68 -2.60
C SER A 5 -19.89 -19.20 -2.72
N TYR A 6 -19.24 -18.34 -1.97
CA TYR A 6 -19.37 -16.90 -2.16
C TYR A 6 -19.21 -16.65 -3.64
N SER A 7 -20.27 -16.25 -4.30
CA SER A 7 -20.24 -16.00 -5.73
C SER A 7 -19.03 -15.10 -5.99
N LYS A 8 -18.18 -15.47 -6.93
CA LYS A 8 -17.02 -14.66 -7.35
C LYS A 8 -17.44 -13.22 -7.60
N THR A 9 -18.65 -13.04 -8.11
CA THR A 9 -19.30 -11.74 -8.31
C THR A 9 -19.41 -10.93 -7.02
N ARG A 10 -19.81 -11.55 -5.90
CA ARG A 10 -19.90 -10.84 -4.61
C ARG A 10 -18.52 -10.38 -4.12
N ILE A 11 -17.50 -11.22 -4.27
CA ILE A 11 -16.12 -10.84 -3.90
C ILE A 11 -15.66 -9.67 -4.78
N MET A 12 -15.92 -9.72 -6.09
CA MET A 12 -15.57 -8.64 -7.01
C MET A 12 -16.25 -7.32 -6.64
N VAL A 13 -17.53 -7.34 -6.27
CA VAL A 13 -18.27 -6.15 -5.83
C VAL A 13 -17.69 -5.60 -4.52
N GLU A 14 -17.43 -6.47 -3.53
CA GLU A 14 -16.80 -6.06 -2.27
C GLU A 14 -15.42 -5.44 -2.53
N CYS A 15 -14.60 -6.04 -3.39
CA CYS A 15 -13.30 -5.49 -3.80
C CYS A 15 -13.45 -4.12 -4.51
N ALA A 16 -14.39 -3.98 -5.44
CA ALA A 16 -14.62 -2.73 -6.16
C ALA A 16 -15.00 -1.59 -5.20
N ILE A 17 -15.88 -1.84 -4.24
CA ILE A 17 -16.27 -0.85 -3.22
C ILE A 17 -15.06 -0.46 -2.36
N MET A 18 -14.25 -1.43 -1.93
CA MET A 18 -13.06 -1.17 -1.12
C MET A 18 -11.99 -0.41 -1.91
N ILE A 19 -11.80 -0.74 -3.20
CA ILE A 19 -10.88 0.00 -4.09
C ILE A 19 -11.35 1.46 -4.23
N ALA A 20 -12.65 1.68 -4.50
CA ALA A 20 -13.21 3.02 -4.59
C ALA A 20 -13.02 3.80 -3.28
N LEU A 21 -13.30 3.18 -2.14
CA LEU A 21 -13.08 3.78 -0.83
C LEU A 21 -11.60 4.17 -0.61
N GLY A 22 -10.68 3.25 -0.88
CA GLY A 22 -9.24 3.51 -0.75
C GLY A 22 -8.77 4.63 -1.67
N THR A 23 -9.29 4.68 -2.90
CA THR A 23 -9.01 5.74 -3.87
C THR A 23 -9.50 7.10 -3.37
N VAL A 24 -10.72 7.19 -2.81
CA VAL A 24 -11.25 8.43 -2.22
C VAL A 24 -10.43 8.86 -1.02
N LEU A 25 -10.09 7.93 -0.12
CA LEU A 25 -9.26 8.22 1.06
C LEU A 25 -7.86 8.69 0.67
N ALA A 26 -7.31 8.22 -0.45
CA ALA A 26 -6.02 8.67 -0.97
C ALA A 26 -6.02 10.14 -1.45
N GLN A 27 -7.19 10.71 -1.76
CA GLN A 27 -7.32 12.13 -2.09
C GLN A 27 -7.34 13.02 -0.84
N ILE A 28 -7.58 12.43 0.35
CA ILE A 28 -7.56 13.17 1.62
C ILE A 28 -6.13 13.10 2.17
N LYS A 29 -5.30 14.04 1.72
CA LYS A 29 -3.90 14.15 2.13
C LYS A 29 -3.81 15.00 3.39
N VAL A 30 -3.37 14.40 4.48
CA VAL A 30 -3.08 15.11 5.75
C VAL A 30 -1.79 15.93 5.62
N PHE A 31 -0.83 15.37 4.89
CA PHE A 31 0.43 15.99 4.56
C PHE A 31 0.92 15.52 3.19
N GLU A 32 1.46 16.43 2.38
CA GLU A 32 2.00 16.12 1.05
C GLU A 32 3.45 16.58 0.96
N MET A 33 4.30 15.70 0.42
CA MET A 33 5.73 15.96 0.23
C MET A 33 5.97 16.67 -1.12
N PRO A 34 7.02 17.53 -1.22
CA PRO A 34 7.28 18.32 -2.43
C PRO A 34 7.53 17.50 -3.71
N ASN A 35 8.15 16.33 -3.59
CA ASN A 35 8.52 15.46 -4.72
C ASN A 35 7.67 14.19 -4.77
N GLY A 36 6.39 14.29 -4.38
CA GLY A 36 5.49 13.13 -4.28
C GLY A 36 5.59 12.44 -2.93
N GLY A 37 4.64 11.55 -2.67
CA GLY A 37 4.45 10.93 -1.36
C GLY A 37 3.57 11.78 -0.45
N SER A 38 2.75 11.14 0.33
CA SER A 38 1.81 11.82 1.23
C SER A 38 1.43 10.93 2.41
N ILE A 39 1.05 11.57 3.51
CA ILE A 39 0.35 10.92 4.61
C ILE A 39 -1.14 11.08 4.33
N THR A 40 -1.85 9.97 4.16
CA THR A 40 -3.26 9.95 3.80
C THR A 40 -4.13 9.46 4.94
N LEU A 41 -5.43 9.71 4.85
CA LEU A 41 -6.38 9.25 5.86
C LEU A 41 -6.71 7.76 5.64
N LEU A 42 -5.79 6.86 6.09
CA LEU A 42 -6.01 5.40 6.09
C LEU A 42 -6.25 4.80 4.69
N SER A 43 -5.72 5.41 3.62
CA SER A 43 -5.97 4.96 2.24
C SER A 43 -5.51 3.54 1.96
N SER A 44 -4.48 3.06 2.65
CA SER A 44 -3.94 1.69 2.51
C SER A 44 -4.82 0.63 3.18
N VAL A 45 -5.66 1.02 4.14
CA VAL A 45 -6.51 0.10 4.94
C VAL A 45 -7.46 -0.73 4.08
N PRO A 46 -8.24 -0.18 3.13
CA PRO A 46 -9.14 -0.96 2.29
C PRO A 46 -8.44 -2.07 1.50
N PHE A 47 -7.24 -1.82 0.97
CA PHE A 47 -6.48 -2.81 0.18
C PHE A 47 -5.97 -3.96 1.05
N ILE A 48 -5.45 -3.64 2.23
CA ILE A 48 -5.04 -4.62 3.24
C ILE A 48 -6.24 -5.44 3.71
N MET A 49 -7.41 -4.80 3.91
CA MET A 49 -8.66 -5.47 4.27
C MET A 49 -9.10 -6.46 3.20
N ILE A 50 -9.01 -6.13 1.90
CA ILE A 50 -9.31 -7.08 0.81
C ILE A 50 -8.42 -8.32 0.95
N SER A 51 -7.13 -8.13 1.18
CA SER A 51 -6.20 -9.24 1.37
C SER A 51 -6.58 -10.10 2.57
N LEU A 52 -6.78 -9.49 3.73
CA LEU A 52 -7.13 -10.19 4.97
C LEU A 52 -8.48 -10.91 4.86
N ARG A 53 -9.46 -10.35 4.16
CA ARG A 53 -10.80 -10.90 4.01
C ARG A 53 -10.93 -11.97 2.93
N HIS A 54 -10.38 -11.70 1.74
CA HIS A 54 -10.56 -12.54 0.54
C HIS A 54 -9.30 -13.31 0.13
N GLY A 55 -8.21 -13.10 0.89
CA GLY A 55 -6.92 -13.76 0.66
C GLY A 55 -5.98 -12.97 -0.26
N THR A 56 -4.74 -13.42 -0.29
CA THR A 56 -3.62 -12.75 -0.94
C THR A 56 -3.87 -12.48 -2.43
N ARG A 57 -4.48 -13.40 -3.16
CA ARG A 57 -4.73 -13.24 -4.61
C ARG A 57 -5.60 -12.02 -4.93
N TRP A 58 -6.69 -11.85 -4.18
CA TRP A 58 -7.58 -10.69 -4.34
C TRP A 58 -6.94 -9.41 -3.85
N GLY A 59 -6.16 -9.48 -2.76
CA GLY A 59 -5.40 -8.34 -2.27
C GLY A 59 -4.36 -7.84 -3.28
N VAL A 60 -3.57 -8.74 -3.87
CA VAL A 60 -2.57 -8.42 -4.91
C VAL A 60 -3.23 -7.79 -6.14
N LEU A 61 -4.34 -8.37 -6.61
CA LEU A 61 -5.09 -7.81 -7.73
C LEU A 61 -5.62 -6.40 -7.41
N ALA A 62 -6.19 -6.21 -6.21
CA ALA A 62 -6.68 -4.90 -5.78
C ALA A 62 -5.56 -3.87 -5.65
N GLY A 63 -4.41 -4.26 -5.10
CA GLY A 63 -3.22 -3.41 -5.03
C GLY A 63 -2.70 -3.01 -6.42
N PHE A 64 -2.70 -3.95 -7.37
CA PHE A 64 -2.35 -3.67 -8.76
C PHE A 64 -3.34 -2.70 -9.42
N VAL A 65 -4.66 -2.92 -9.26
CA VAL A 65 -5.67 -1.97 -9.77
C VAL A 65 -5.50 -0.59 -9.13
N ASN A 66 -5.21 -0.54 -7.81
CA ASN A 66 -4.93 0.73 -7.15
C ASN A 66 -3.70 1.44 -7.74
N SER A 67 -2.63 0.71 -8.09
CA SER A 67 -1.46 1.33 -8.71
C SER A 67 -1.81 2.04 -10.03
N LEU A 68 -2.67 1.43 -10.85
CA LEU A 68 -3.15 2.04 -12.08
C LEU A 68 -4.01 3.30 -11.81
N LEU A 69 -4.88 3.23 -10.80
CA LEU A 69 -5.70 4.38 -10.40
C LEU A 69 -4.86 5.53 -9.85
N GLN A 70 -3.83 5.25 -9.05
CA GLN A 70 -2.93 6.28 -8.54
C GLN A 70 -2.17 6.98 -9.67
N MET A 71 -1.69 6.24 -10.66
CA MET A 71 -1.06 6.83 -11.85
C MET A 71 -2.06 7.66 -12.69
N ALA A 72 -3.29 7.16 -12.85
CA ALA A 72 -4.30 7.85 -13.66
C ALA A 72 -4.83 9.14 -13.00
N LEU A 73 -4.97 9.15 -11.66
CA LEU A 73 -5.55 10.28 -10.91
C LEU A 73 -4.49 11.26 -10.39
N GLY A 74 -3.33 10.75 -9.94
CA GLY A 74 -2.23 11.55 -9.40
C GLY A 74 -1.21 11.99 -10.44
N GLY A 75 -1.23 11.35 -11.63
CA GLY A 75 -0.20 11.52 -12.64
C GLY A 75 1.11 10.80 -12.29
N LEU A 76 2.06 10.89 -13.22
CA LEU A 76 3.44 10.47 -13.02
C LEU A 76 4.30 11.70 -12.81
N TRP A 77 5.22 11.63 -11.86
CA TRP A 77 6.17 12.71 -11.64
C TRP A 77 7.31 12.63 -12.65
N PRO A 78 7.72 13.74 -13.26
CA PRO A 78 8.84 13.71 -14.19
C PRO A 78 10.13 13.36 -13.46
N THR A 79 10.76 12.25 -13.86
CA THR A 79 12.01 11.81 -13.23
C THR A 79 13.16 12.79 -13.54
N PRO A 80 14.09 13.03 -12.61
CA PRO A 80 15.21 13.96 -12.80
C PRO A 80 16.05 13.64 -14.03
N ALA A 81 16.25 12.35 -14.32
CA ALA A 81 17.02 11.89 -15.49
C ALA A 81 16.30 12.10 -16.84
N GLY A 82 14.97 12.28 -16.85
CA GLY A 82 14.17 12.46 -18.06
C GLY A 82 14.22 11.30 -19.06
N THR A 83 14.68 10.11 -18.64
CA THR A 83 14.83 8.95 -19.52
C THR A 83 13.65 7.99 -19.38
N ALA A 84 13.30 7.32 -20.51
CA ALA A 84 12.25 6.28 -20.49
C ALA A 84 12.55 5.15 -19.50
N PHE A 85 13.83 4.82 -19.29
CA PHE A 85 14.25 3.80 -18.33
C PHE A 85 14.00 4.23 -16.88
N ALA A 86 14.33 5.48 -16.53
CA ALA A 86 14.05 6.01 -15.19
C ALA A 86 12.55 6.06 -14.92
N MET A 87 11.74 6.47 -15.89
CA MET A 87 10.28 6.47 -15.78
C MET A 87 9.71 5.05 -15.61
N LEU A 88 10.24 4.06 -16.32
CA LEU A 88 9.84 2.67 -16.15
C LEU A 88 10.16 2.15 -14.74
N LEU A 89 11.34 2.49 -14.20
CA LEU A 89 11.71 2.12 -12.84
C LEU A 89 10.82 2.79 -11.79
N GLU A 90 10.49 4.07 -11.95
CA GLU A 90 9.53 4.77 -11.10
C GLU A 90 8.16 4.08 -11.12
N ILE A 91 7.59 3.83 -12.30
CA ILE A 91 6.32 3.12 -12.43
C ILE A 91 6.35 1.78 -11.71
N LEU A 92 7.44 1.01 -11.90
CA LEU A 92 7.55 -0.31 -11.32
C LEU A 92 7.71 -0.26 -9.79
N LEU A 93 8.61 0.59 -9.28
CA LEU A 93 8.97 0.62 -7.87
C LEU A 93 7.98 1.44 -7.03
N ASP A 94 7.63 2.67 -7.46
CA ASP A 94 6.79 3.56 -6.64
C ASP A 94 5.29 3.29 -6.79
N TYR A 95 4.87 2.68 -7.89
CA TYR A 95 3.45 2.39 -8.12
C TYR A 95 3.15 0.89 -8.11
N VAL A 96 3.65 0.13 -9.09
CA VAL A 96 3.20 -1.25 -9.28
C VAL A 96 3.58 -2.12 -8.10
N LEU A 97 4.87 -2.22 -7.74
CA LEU A 97 5.32 -3.06 -6.64
C LEU A 97 4.89 -2.50 -5.28
N ALA A 98 5.01 -1.18 -5.08
CA ALA A 98 4.68 -0.53 -3.82
C ALA A 98 3.22 -0.73 -3.40
N PHE A 99 2.27 -0.63 -4.32
CA PHE A 99 0.85 -0.85 -3.98
C PHE A 99 0.44 -2.32 -4.03
N THR A 100 1.01 -3.11 -4.94
CA THR A 100 0.69 -4.54 -5.07
C THR A 100 1.11 -5.33 -3.83
N CYS A 101 2.25 -4.98 -3.20
CA CYS A 101 2.72 -5.67 -2.01
C CYS A 101 1.78 -5.53 -0.80
N LEU A 102 0.93 -4.50 -0.72
CA LEU A 102 -0.11 -4.38 0.33
C LEU A 102 -1.06 -5.58 0.32
N GLY A 103 -1.28 -6.17 -0.85
CA GLY A 103 -2.09 -7.37 -1.02
C GLY A 103 -1.51 -8.65 -0.40
N LEU A 104 -0.26 -8.64 0.04
CA LEU A 104 0.38 -9.78 0.71
C LEU A 104 0.05 -9.87 2.20
N ALA A 105 -0.73 -8.95 2.78
CA ALA A 105 -1.00 -8.90 4.23
C ALA A 105 -1.55 -10.22 4.78
N ALA A 106 -2.45 -10.90 4.06
CA ALA A 106 -2.99 -12.19 4.49
C ALA A 106 -1.93 -13.30 4.55
N PHE A 107 -0.92 -13.24 3.69
CA PHE A 107 0.18 -14.20 3.70
C PHE A 107 0.97 -14.12 5.01
N PHE A 108 1.29 -12.91 5.45
CA PHE A 108 2.05 -12.68 6.69
C PHE A 108 1.20 -12.76 7.95
N ALA A 109 -0.09 -12.40 7.89
CA ALA A 109 -1.02 -12.54 9.01
C ALA A 109 -1.50 -13.97 9.26
N GLY A 110 -1.24 -14.89 8.32
CA GLY A 110 -1.62 -16.29 8.42
C GLY A 110 -3.06 -16.58 8.04
N LYS A 111 -3.48 -17.85 8.23
CA LYS A 111 -4.80 -18.35 7.82
C LYS A 111 -5.93 -17.75 8.68
N PRO A 112 -7.13 -17.53 8.09
CA PRO A 112 -8.33 -17.22 8.86
C PRO A 112 -8.56 -18.26 9.98
N GLY A 113 -9.12 -17.85 11.11
CA GLY A 113 -9.33 -18.71 12.28
C GLY A 113 -8.09 -18.90 13.17
N ASN A 114 -6.89 -18.61 12.70
CA ASN A 114 -5.65 -18.61 13.50
C ASN A 114 -5.03 -17.20 13.63
N ARG A 115 -5.79 -16.17 13.33
CA ARG A 115 -5.37 -14.77 13.45
C ARG A 115 -5.67 -14.25 14.84
N ASN A 116 -4.82 -13.35 15.28
CA ASN A 116 -5.02 -12.50 16.45
C ASN A 116 -4.56 -11.08 16.09
N ALA A 117 -4.83 -10.11 16.96
CA ALA A 117 -4.47 -8.72 16.73
C ALA A 117 -2.98 -8.54 16.41
N PHE A 118 -2.10 -9.30 17.07
CA PHE A 118 -0.66 -9.22 16.82
C PHE A 118 -0.29 -9.70 15.41
N LYS A 119 -0.81 -10.84 14.94
CA LYS A 119 -0.54 -11.36 13.60
C LYS A 119 -1.08 -10.42 12.51
N VAL A 120 -2.24 -9.84 12.73
CA VAL A 120 -2.83 -8.86 11.84
C VAL A 120 -2.01 -7.58 11.80
N ALA A 121 -1.57 -7.07 12.96
CA ALA A 121 -0.66 -5.93 13.05
C ALA A 121 0.68 -6.22 12.36
N PHE A 122 1.27 -7.39 12.61
CA PHE A 122 2.53 -7.81 12.01
C PHE A 122 2.42 -7.90 10.48
N GLY A 123 1.36 -8.57 9.97
CA GLY A 123 1.14 -8.68 8.53
C GLY A 123 0.95 -7.30 7.86
N THR A 124 0.22 -6.40 8.52
CA THR A 124 0.03 -5.01 8.05
C THR A 124 1.34 -4.24 8.06
N PHE A 125 2.08 -4.27 9.16
CA PHE A 125 3.39 -3.62 9.27
C PHE A 125 4.35 -4.12 8.18
N PHE A 126 4.41 -5.43 7.99
CA PHE A 126 5.37 -6.01 7.04
C PHE A 126 5.09 -5.61 5.58
N VAL A 127 3.84 -5.54 5.16
CA VAL A 127 3.52 -5.08 3.80
C VAL A 127 3.74 -3.57 3.64
N CYS A 128 3.53 -2.77 4.67
CA CYS A 128 3.90 -1.35 4.67
C CYS A 128 5.43 -1.18 4.60
N PHE A 129 6.18 -2.04 5.29
CA PHE A 129 7.64 -2.07 5.20
C PHE A 129 8.13 -2.49 3.81
N LEU A 130 7.51 -3.48 3.16
CA LEU A 130 7.82 -3.82 1.77
C LEU A 130 7.57 -2.64 0.83
N ARG A 131 6.47 -1.93 1.01
CA ARG A 131 6.17 -0.71 0.26
C ARG A 131 7.26 0.35 0.49
N PHE A 132 7.67 0.56 1.74
CA PHE A 132 8.80 1.44 2.06
C PHE A 132 10.08 1.02 1.34
N CYS A 133 10.43 -0.27 1.30
CA CYS A 133 11.60 -0.75 0.57
C CYS A 133 11.52 -0.43 -0.93
N CYS A 134 10.35 -0.56 -1.55
CA CYS A 134 10.17 -0.21 -2.96
C CYS A 134 10.41 1.28 -3.20
N SER A 135 9.79 2.16 -2.42
CA SER A 135 9.98 3.61 -2.54
C SER A 135 11.39 4.06 -2.15
N PHE A 136 12.00 3.39 -1.16
CA PHE A 136 13.40 3.63 -0.81
C PHE A 136 14.34 3.32 -1.98
N LEU A 137 14.16 2.16 -2.65
CA LEU A 137 14.97 1.77 -3.81
C LEU A 137 14.76 2.74 -4.98
N SER A 138 13.52 3.14 -5.26
CA SER A 138 13.23 4.17 -6.24
C SER A 138 13.94 5.48 -5.90
N GLY A 139 13.84 5.92 -4.65
CA GLY A 139 14.49 7.14 -4.18
C GLY A 139 16.01 7.11 -4.34
N VAL A 140 16.66 5.94 -4.17
CA VAL A 140 18.11 5.81 -4.39
C VAL A 140 18.45 5.81 -5.88
N ILE A 141 17.70 5.05 -6.69
CA ILE A 141 18.08 4.77 -8.10
C ILE A 141 17.58 5.87 -9.03
N VAL A 142 16.35 6.32 -8.85
CA VAL A 142 15.67 7.26 -9.77
C VAL A 142 15.83 8.71 -9.31
N TRP A 143 15.67 8.95 -8.00
CA TRP A 143 15.60 10.28 -7.42
C TRP A 143 16.88 10.74 -6.71
N GLY A 144 17.88 9.86 -6.62
CA GLY A 144 19.13 10.15 -5.88
C GLY A 144 19.92 11.36 -6.38
N SER A 145 19.72 11.75 -7.65
CA SER A 145 20.38 12.92 -8.24
C SER A 145 19.87 14.29 -7.73
N ILE A 146 18.70 14.31 -7.06
CA ILE A 146 18.18 15.54 -6.45
C ILE A 146 18.59 15.70 -4.98
N ALA A 147 19.40 14.77 -4.44
CA ALA A 147 19.96 14.94 -3.10
C ALA A 147 20.83 16.22 -3.06
N GLU A 148 20.71 16.97 -1.97
CA GLU A 148 21.54 18.15 -1.75
C GLU A 148 23.04 17.80 -1.70
N ASP A 149 23.89 18.76 -2.03
CA ASP A 149 25.34 18.59 -1.98
C ASP A 149 25.80 18.14 -0.58
N GLY A 150 26.55 17.03 -0.55
CA GLY A 150 27.03 16.41 0.70
C GLY A 150 26.08 15.39 1.32
N ILE A 151 24.84 15.25 0.83
CA ILE A 151 23.90 14.21 1.25
C ILE A 151 23.88 13.12 0.18
N GLY A 152 24.34 11.92 0.51
CA GLY A 152 24.30 10.78 -0.44
C GLY A 152 22.85 10.34 -0.74
N ALA A 153 22.61 9.81 -1.95
CA ALA A 153 21.31 9.33 -2.42
C ALA A 153 20.61 8.39 -1.43
N VAL A 154 21.36 7.53 -0.75
CA VAL A 154 20.85 6.59 0.27
C VAL A 154 20.29 7.34 1.48
N THR A 155 21.03 8.30 2.02
CA THR A 155 20.60 9.10 3.18
C THR A 155 19.39 9.98 2.82
N TYR A 156 19.42 10.59 1.64
CA TYR A 156 18.30 11.35 1.11
C TYR A 156 17.03 10.49 1.01
N SER A 157 17.11 9.35 0.30
CA SER A 157 15.96 8.47 0.12
C SER A 157 15.44 7.92 1.43
N LEU A 158 16.33 7.54 2.36
CA LEU A 158 15.93 7.03 3.67
C LEU A 158 15.16 8.09 4.46
N SER A 159 15.71 9.29 4.60
CA SER A 159 15.09 10.37 5.37
C SER A 159 13.79 10.86 4.74
N TYR A 160 13.77 11.03 3.40
CA TYR A 160 12.60 11.47 2.67
C TYR A 160 11.44 10.48 2.81
N ASN A 161 11.67 9.21 2.46
CA ASN A 161 10.61 8.20 2.51
C ASN A 161 10.18 7.88 3.94
N ALA A 162 11.10 7.84 4.92
CA ALA A 162 10.75 7.61 6.31
C ALA A 162 9.86 8.72 6.87
N SER A 163 10.05 9.97 6.47
CA SER A 163 9.32 11.12 7.02
C SER A 163 7.80 11.02 6.82
N TYR A 164 7.32 10.44 5.71
CA TYR A 164 5.89 10.26 5.48
C TYR A 164 5.42 8.81 5.63
N MET A 165 6.24 7.82 5.28
CA MET A 165 5.81 6.42 5.32
C MET A 165 5.80 5.82 6.73
N VAL A 166 6.62 6.32 7.66
CA VAL A 166 6.56 5.86 9.06
C VAL A 166 5.24 6.30 9.71
N PRO A 167 4.84 7.58 9.69
CA PRO A 167 3.52 7.98 10.18
C PRO A 167 2.36 7.27 9.47
N GLU A 168 2.41 7.13 8.14
CA GLU A 168 1.40 6.42 7.35
C GLU A 168 1.28 4.96 7.78
N THR A 169 2.41 4.28 8.04
CA THR A 169 2.43 2.90 8.52
C THR A 169 1.80 2.79 9.91
N LEU A 170 2.13 3.69 10.83
CA LEU A 170 1.57 3.69 12.18
C LEU A 170 0.06 3.89 12.15
N LEU A 171 -0.43 4.84 11.35
CA LEU A 171 -1.87 5.08 11.15
C LEU A 171 -2.56 3.86 10.55
N THR A 172 -1.96 3.23 9.54
CA THR A 172 -2.50 2.05 8.87
C THR A 172 -2.59 0.85 9.81
N VAL A 173 -1.52 0.57 10.57
CA VAL A 173 -1.51 -0.52 11.56
C VAL A 173 -2.55 -0.27 12.66
N ALA A 174 -2.59 0.96 13.20
CA ALA A 174 -3.58 1.32 14.22
C ALA A 174 -5.01 1.16 13.70
N GLY A 175 -5.29 1.63 12.48
CA GLY A 175 -6.60 1.51 11.83
C GLY A 175 -7.03 0.06 11.62
N ILE A 176 -6.14 -0.78 11.11
CA ILE A 176 -6.42 -2.22 10.90
C ILE A 176 -6.65 -2.95 12.22
N VAL A 177 -5.83 -2.68 13.26
CA VAL A 177 -5.99 -3.31 14.58
C VAL A 177 -7.30 -2.85 15.25
N ALA A 178 -7.62 -1.57 15.14
CA ALA A 178 -8.89 -1.04 15.65
C ALA A 178 -10.09 -1.73 14.96
N LEU A 179 -10.06 -1.86 13.63
CA LEU A 179 -11.10 -2.58 12.88
C LEU A 179 -11.16 -4.07 13.26
N TYR A 180 -10.01 -4.72 13.44
CA TYR A 180 -9.97 -6.12 13.86
C TYR A 180 -10.62 -6.32 15.23
N ASN A 181 -10.35 -5.44 16.18
CA ASN A 181 -10.93 -5.52 17.53
C ASN A 181 -12.42 -5.16 17.55
N ALA A 182 -12.84 -4.18 16.74
CA ALA A 182 -14.23 -3.74 16.67
C ALA A 182 -15.13 -4.71 15.88
N ALA A 183 -14.60 -5.33 14.82
CA ALA A 183 -15.37 -6.17 13.92
C ALA A 183 -14.56 -7.39 13.42
N PRO A 184 -14.14 -8.33 14.28
CA PRO A 184 -13.29 -9.46 13.92
C PRO A 184 -13.89 -10.34 12.81
N ARG A 185 -15.23 -10.40 12.74
CA ARG A 185 -15.96 -11.14 11.66
C ARG A 185 -15.63 -10.66 10.25
N LEU A 186 -15.12 -9.45 10.08
CA LEU A 186 -14.68 -8.95 8.76
C LEU A 186 -13.42 -9.66 8.25
N PHE A 187 -12.65 -10.26 9.15
CA PHE A 187 -11.36 -10.89 8.89
C PHE A 187 -11.43 -12.44 8.87
N GLU A 188 -12.58 -13.00 9.22
CA GLU A 188 -12.80 -14.44 9.36
C GLU A 188 -13.70 -14.98 8.24
N LYS A 189 -13.15 -15.10 7.03
CA LYS A 189 -13.84 -15.78 5.92
C LYS A 189 -12.95 -16.78 5.24
#